data_8500aca7d69677c36fee51377b62f00e
#
_entry.id   8500aca7d69677c36fee51377b62f00e
#
_cell.length_a   1.000
_cell.length_b   1.000
_cell.length_c   1.000
_cell.angle_alpha   90.00
_cell.angle_beta   90.00
_cell.angle_gamma   90.00
#
_symmetry.space_group_name_H-M   'P 1'
#
loop_
_entity.id
_entity.type
_entity.pdbx_description
1 polymer ?
#
loop_
_entity_poly.entity_id
_entity_poly.type
_entity_poly.pdbx_seq_one_letter_code
_entity_poly.pdbx_strand_id
1 'polypeptide(L)'
;MRKVLCLSIAMLAAAPAFAADYTQAAGSSLTFAGNYQGEVFTGRFPGFATRLSFDPKRLANAKLDVTIPLATATTGNADYDGELRGASFFNSSKFAQARYSATKFRSLGGNKYAADGTLSLRGLSKPVTLTFTWTPGAKPVLAGKATVKRLDFGVGSGDWADTGTIPNEIAISTKVVMQLAK
;
A
#
# COMPACT_ATOMS: atom_id res chain seq x y z
N MET A 1 -16.24 25.57 65.44
CA MET A 1 -15.71 26.05 64.17
C MET A 1 -15.41 24.86 63.27
N ARG A 2 -16.30 24.53 62.32
CA ARG A 2 -16.14 23.40 61.38
C ARG A 2 -15.54 23.95 60.08
N LYS A 3 -14.32 23.58 59.76
CA LYS A 3 -13.68 23.89 58.48
C LYS A 3 -14.18 22.93 57.41
N VAL A 4 -14.94 23.46 56.45
CA VAL A 4 -15.35 22.71 55.24
C VAL A 4 -14.19 22.76 54.25
N LEU A 5 -13.61 21.59 53.95
CA LEU A 5 -12.56 21.44 52.95
C LEU A 5 -13.24 21.18 51.59
N CYS A 6 -13.30 22.19 50.73
CA CYS A 6 -13.78 22.02 49.35
C CYS A 6 -12.70 21.31 48.52
N LEU A 7 -12.95 20.06 48.17
CA LEU A 7 -12.12 19.28 47.27
C LEU A 7 -12.53 19.58 45.80
N SER A 8 -11.77 20.45 45.14
CA SER A 8 -11.98 20.76 43.72
C SER A 8 -11.46 19.60 42.85
N ILE A 9 -12.36 18.81 42.29
CA ILE A 9 -12.02 17.76 41.29
C ILE A 9 -11.83 18.48 39.97
N ALA A 10 -10.59 18.60 39.51
CA ALA A 10 -10.26 19.04 38.16
C ALA A 10 -10.57 17.88 37.19
N MET A 11 -11.67 17.98 36.44
CA MET A 11 -11.93 17.09 35.30
C MET A 11 -10.93 17.39 34.17
N LEU A 12 -9.95 16.53 33.99
CA LEU A 12 -9.14 16.52 32.76
C LEU A 12 -10.04 16.07 31.60
N ALA A 13 -10.48 17.00 30.78
CA ALA A 13 -11.11 16.68 29.50
C ALA A 13 -10.06 16.07 28.56
N ALA A 14 -10.09 14.76 28.37
CA ALA A 14 -9.32 14.10 27.35
C ALA A 14 -9.86 14.53 25.97
N ALA A 15 -9.15 15.38 25.26
CA ALA A 15 -9.48 15.71 23.88
C ALA A 15 -9.44 14.43 23.02
N PRO A 16 -10.43 14.20 22.15
CA PRO A 16 -10.39 13.09 21.22
C PRO A 16 -9.20 13.30 20.27
N ALA A 17 -8.15 12.53 20.46
CA ALA A 17 -7.02 12.56 19.57
C ALA A 17 -7.38 11.74 18.33
N PHE A 18 -7.63 12.38 17.20
CA PHE A 18 -7.87 11.73 15.91
C PHE A 18 -6.57 11.12 15.36
N ALA A 19 -6.68 10.03 14.57
CA ALA A 19 -5.56 9.57 13.78
C ALA A 19 -5.16 10.70 12.80
N ALA A 20 -3.86 10.91 12.60
CA ALA A 20 -3.43 11.91 11.65
C ALA A 20 -3.68 11.39 10.22
N ASP A 21 -4.23 12.25 9.38
CA ASP A 21 -4.45 11.97 7.97
C ASP A 21 -3.25 12.45 7.15
N TYR A 22 -2.78 11.59 6.28
CA TYR A 22 -1.62 11.83 5.43
C TYR A 22 -1.96 11.61 3.97
N THR A 23 -1.31 12.38 3.12
CA THR A 23 -1.26 12.19 1.68
C THR A 23 0.16 11.95 1.22
N GLN A 24 0.30 11.31 0.06
CA GLN A 24 1.59 11.06 -0.55
C GLN A 24 2.28 12.36 -0.97
N ALA A 25 3.59 12.44 -0.70
CA ALA A 25 4.47 13.54 -1.13
C ALA A 25 5.46 13.04 -2.19
N ALA A 26 6.17 13.99 -2.81
CA ALA A 26 7.25 13.71 -3.75
C ALA A 26 8.36 12.86 -3.10
N GLY A 27 9.04 12.03 -3.92
CA GLY A 27 10.05 11.09 -3.46
C GLY A 27 9.49 9.71 -3.08
N SER A 28 8.20 9.49 -3.33
CA SER A 28 7.53 8.19 -3.15
C SER A 28 7.75 7.27 -4.35
N SER A 29 7.75 5.95 -4.10
CA SER A 29 7.91 4.92 -5.12
C SER A 29 7.05 3.70 -4.83
N LEU A 30 6.52 3.09 -5.89
CA LEU A 30 5.87 1.79 -5.88
C LEU A 30 6.47 0.96 -7.01
N THR A 31 7.06 -0.17 -6.67
CA THR A 31 7.78 -1.04 -7.60
C THR A 31 7.27 -2.47 -7.48
N PHE A 32 7.41 -3.20 -8.56
CA PHE A 32 7.22 -4.63 -8.60
C PHE A 32 8.47 -5.30 -9.18
N ALA A 33 8.70 -6.54 -8.78
CA ALA A 33 9.80 -7.34 -9.28
C ALA A 33 9.35 -8.79 -9.42
N GLY A 34 9.85 -9.44 -10.45
CA GLY A 34 9.65 -10.85 -10.73
C GLY A 34 10.86 -11.42 -11.41
N ASN A 35 10.70 -12.64 -11.92
CA ASN A 35 11.69 -13.34 -12.71
C ASN A 35 11.08 -13.70 -14.05
N TYR A 36 11.84 -13.57 -15.13
CA TYR A 36 11.46 -14.02 -16.46
C TYR A 36 12.60 -14.87 -17.03
N GLN A 37 12.37 -16.15 -17.21
CA GLN A 37 13.38 -17.11 -17.71
C GLN A 37 14.71 -17.08 -16.93
N GLY A 38 14.66 -16.90 -15.61
CA GLY A 38 15.85 -16.84 -14.75
C GLY A 38 16.43 -15.44 -14.55
N GLU A 39 15.99 -14.42 -15.29
CA GLU A 39 16.44 -13.05 -15.17
C GLU A 39 15.45 -12.22 -14.34
N VAL A 40 15.97 -11.45 -13.39
CA VAL A 40 15.15 -10.54 -12.55
C VAL A 40 14.74 -9.34 -13.40
N PHE A 41 13.45 -9.08 -13.49
CA PHE A 41 12.91 -7.83 -14.00
C PHE A 41 12.34 -6.98 -12.88
N THR A 42 12.37 -5.69 -13.06
CA THR A 42 11.75 -4.72 -12.17
C THR A 42 10.89 -3.74 -12.97
N GLY A 43 9.82 -3.30 -12.36
CA GLY A 43 8.99 -2.23 -12.90
C GLY A 43 8.46 -1.33 -11.81
N ARG A 44 7.81 -0.25 -12.21
CA ARG A 44 7.27 0.77 -11.30
C ARG A 44 5.94 1.31 -11.80
N PHE A 45 5.20 1.91 -10.87
CA PHE A 45 3.97 2.65 -11.15
C PHE A 45 4.15 4.12 -10.73
N PRO A 46 4.69 4.99 -11.60
CA PRO A 46 5.03 6.37 -11.21
C PRO A 46 3.80 7.21 -10.83
N GLY A 47 2.62 6.86 -11.35
CA GLY A 47 1.36 7.58 -11.13
C GLY A 47 0.53 7.12 -9.92
N PHE A 48 1.06 6.26 -9.03
CA PHE A 48 0.29 5.82 -7.86
C PHE A 48 0.05 6.96 -6.87
N ALA A 49 -1.05 6.85 -6.13
CA ALA A 49 -1.41 7.81 -5.08
C ALA A 49 -1.81 7.07 -3.80
N THR A 50 -1.39 7.60 -2.66
CA THR A 50 -1.63 6.99 -1.34
C THR A 50 -2.28 7.99 -0.40
N ARG A 51 -3.29 7.51 0.35
CA ARG A 51 -3.88 8.18 1.50
C ARG A 51 -3.79 7.26 2.71
N LEU A 52 -3.41 7.79 3.84
CA LEU A 52 -3.19 7.03 5.07
C LEU A 52 -3.71 7.80 6.26
N SER A 53 -4.63 7.21 7.02
CA SER A 53 -4.96 7.65 8.39
C SER A 53 -4.23 6.71 9.34
N PHE A 54 -3.30 7.23 10.15
CA PHE A 54 -2.45 6.36 10.96
C PHE A 54 -2.02 7.02 12.27
N ASP A 55 -2.20 6.28 13.35
CA ASP A 55 -1.63 6.56 14.66
C ASP A 55 -1.10 5.24 15.23
N PRO A 56 0.22 5.11 15.45
CA PRO A 56 0.83 3.90 16.03
C PRO A 56 0.20 3.44 17.35
N LYS A 57 -0.41 4.35 18.11
CA LYS A 57 -1.05 4.07 19.39
C LYS A 57 -2.51 3.65 19.25
N ARG A 58 -3.13 3.81 18.06
CA ARG A 58 -4.57 3.58 17.81
C ARG A 58 -4.81 2.94 16.44
N LEU A 59 -4.29 1.74 16.27
CA LEU A 59 -4.35 1.01 15.00
C LEU A 59 -5.78 0.67 14.56
N ALA A 60 -6.73 0.61 15.50
CA ALA A 60 -8.15 0.34 15.18
C ALA A 60 -8.79 1.41 14.26
N ASN A 61 -8.24 2.62 14.25
CA ASN A 61 -8.72 3.73 13.42
C ASN A 61 -7.90 3.93 12.14
N ALA A 62 -6.89 3.09 11.93
CA ALA A 62 -6.01 3.21 10.78
C ALA A 62 -6.72 2.80 9.48
N LYS A 63 -6.42 3.54 8.40
CA LYS A 63 -6.91 3.26 7.03
C LYS A 63 -5.82 3.55 6.03
N LEU A 64 -5.65 2.69 5.05
CA LEU A 64 -4.75 2.87 3.94
C LEU A 64 -5.50 2.66 2.63
N ASP A 65 -5.44 3.64 1.74
CA ASP A 65 -5.96 3.57 0.38
C ASP A 65 -4.84 3.90 -0.60
N VAL A 66 -4.62 3.02 -1.59
CA VAL A 66 -3.67 3.21 -2.67
C VAL A 66 -4.38 3.02 -3.99
N THR A 67 -4.28 4.03 -4.86
CA THR A 67 -4.77 3.97 -6.24
C THR A 67 -3.59 3.87 -7.19
N ILE A 68 -3.65 2.97 -8.16
CA ILE A 68 -2.54 2.63 -9.05
C ILE A 68 -3.03 2.66 -10.48
N PRO A 69 -2.80 3.74 -11.26
CA PRO A 69 -3.13 3.79 -12.68
C PRO A 69 -2.31 2.77 -13.47
N LEU A 70 -2.96 1.76 -14.05
CA LEU A 70 -2.28 0.62 -14.68
C LEU A 70 -1.56 1.01 -15.97
N ALA A 71 -2.03 2.02 -16.69
CA ALA A 71 -1.38 2.52 -17.89
C ALA A 71 -0.01 3.17 -17.63
N THR A 72 0.30 3.51 -16.36
CA THR A 72 1.59 4.11 -15.97
C THR A 72 2.68 3.07 -15.67
N ALA A 73 2.35 1.79 -15.70
CA ALA A 73 3.32 0.73 -15.47
C ALA A 73 4.46 0.82 -16.47
N THR A 74 5.69 0.77 -15.97
CA THR A 74 6.89 0.81 -16.81
C THR A 74 8.03 0.00 -16.21
N THR A 75 8.73 -0.73 -17.06
CA THR A 75 9.99 -1.42 -16.76
C THR A 75 11.19 -0.62 -17.28
N GLY A 76 10.93 0.42 -18.09
CA GLY A 76 11.95 1.16 -18.83
C GLY A 76 12.28 0.50 -20.19
N ASN A 77 11.65 -0.62 -20.54
CA ASN A 77 11.71 -1.24 -21.84
C ASN A 77 10.35 -1.11 -22.53
N ALA A 78 10.31 -0.50 -23.71
CA ALA A 78 9.06 -0.18 -24.43
C ALA A 78 8.26 -1.42 -24.82
N ASP A 79 8.92 -2.51 -25.19
CA ASP A 79 8.27 -3.77 -25.59
C ASP A 79 7.59 -4.41 -24.38
N TYR A 80 8.29 -4.52 -23.25
CA TYR A 80 7.72 -5.04 -22.01
C TYR A 80 6.62 -4.12 -21.47
N ASP A 81 6.74 -2.83 -21.60
CA ASP A 81 5.73 -1.87 -21.19
C ASP A 81 4.45 -1.99 -22.06
N GLY A 82 4.61 -2.32 -23.35
CA GLY A 82 3.51 -2.65 -24.25
C GLY A 82 2.76 -3.91 -23.80
N GLU A 83 3.48 -4.99 -23.52
CA GLU A 83 2.92 -6.24 -23.01
C GLU A 83 2.20 -6.06 -21.66
N LEU A 84 2.83 -5.35 -20.72
CA LEU A 84 2.23 -5.07 -19.41
C LEU A 84 0.87 -4.38 -19.52
N ARG A 85 0.71 -3.45 -20.48
CA ARG A 85 -0.57 -2.76 -20.73
C ARG A 85 -1.56 -3.61 -21.50
N GLY A 86 -1.09 -4.65 -22.17
CA GLY A 86 -1.85 -5.54 -23.03
C GLY A 86 -2.89 -6.41 -22.30
N ALA A 87 -3.74 -7.07 -23.08
CA ALA A 87 -4.87 -7.86 -22.59
C ALA A 87 -4.45 -9.04 -21.71
N SER A 88 -3.30 -9.64 -21.96
CA SER A 88 -2.78 -10.77 -21.18
C SER A 88 -2.29 -10.37 -19.80
N PHE A 89 -1.84 -9.11 -19.63
CA PHE A 89 -1.34 -8.60 -18.34
C PHE A 89 -2.35 -7.66 -17.69
N PHE A 90 -2.09 -6.35 -17.63
CA PHE A 90 -2.97 -5.43 -16.89
C PHE A 90 -4.26 -5.08 -17.61
N ASN A 91 -4.30 -5.24 -18.94
CA ASN A 91 -5.44 -4.83 -19.79
C ASN A 91 -5.91 -3.41 -19.44
N SER A 92 -4.96 -2.47 -19.48
CA SER A 92 -5.15 -1.11 -18.96
C SER A 92 -6.19 -0.30 -19.74
N SER A 93 -6.53 -0.71 -20.96
CA SER A 93 -7.64 -0.14 -21.76
C SER A 93 -9.02 -0.49 -21.17
N LYS A 94 -9.15 -1.68 -20.54
CA LYS A 94 -10.38 -2.12 -19.87
C LYS A 94 -10.40 -1.79 -18.38
N PHE A 95 -9.26 -1.86 -17.73
CA PHE A 95 -9.10 -1.65 -16.30
C PHE A 95 -8.13 -0.49 -16.07
N ALA A 96 -8.65 0.72 -15.90
CA ALA A 96 -7.83 1.92 -15.79
C ALA A 96 -6.90 1.91 -14.56
N GLN A 97 -7.33 1.28 -13.46
CA GLN A 97 -6.60 1.30 -12.20
C GLN A 97 -6.74 0.02 -11.40
N ALA A 98 -5.75 -0.26 -10.56
CA ALA A 98 -5.85 -1.14 -9.41
C ALA A 98 -6.03 -0.31 -8.14
N ARG A 99 -6.57 -0.93 -7.08
CA ARG A 99 -6.75 -0.30 -5.78
C ARG A 99 -6.40 -1.27 -4.66
N TYR A 100 -5.63 -0.80 -3.69
CA TYR A 100 -5.42 -1.49 -2.43
C TYR A 100 -6.06 -0.69 -1.30
N SER A 101 -6.86 -1.37 -0.46
CA SER A 101 -7.51 -0.75 0.70
C SER A 101 -7.36 -1.65 1.91
N ALA A 102 -6.93 -1.07 3.05
CA ALA A 102 -6.80 -1.77 4.32
C ALA A 102 -7.39 -0.95 5.46
N THR A 103 -8.11 -1.64 6.35
CA THR A 103 -8.67 -1.08 7.59
C THR A 103 -8.31 -1.93 8.81
N LYS A 104 -7.59 -3.03 8.61
CA LYS A 104 -7.09 -3.89 9.69
C LYS A 104 -5.58 -3.75 9.78
N PHE A 105 -5.14 -3.23 10.92
CA PHE A 105 -3.72 -3.01 11.19
C PHE A 105 -3.32 -3.73 12.46
N ARG A 106 -2.10 -4.27 12.48
CA ARG A 106 -1.52 -4.91 13.67
C ARG A 106 -0.04 -4.53 13.79
N SER A 107 0.41 -4.38 15.03
CA SER A 107 1.82 -4.17 15.33
C SER A 107 2.58 -5.50 15.21
N LEU A 108 3.77 -5.42 14.65
CA LEU A 108 4.72 -6.53 14.55
C LEU A 108 5.92 -6.33 15.50
N GLY A 109 5.84 -5.30 16.34
CA GLY A 109 6.91 -4.91 17.26
C GLY A 109 7.74 -3.73 16.73
N GLY A 110 8.22 -2.89 17.64
CA GLY A 110 8.92 -1.65 17.30
C GLY A 110 8.07 -0.74 16.42
N ASN A 111 8.64 -0.31 15.30
CA ASN A 111 7.98 0.52 14.30
C ASN A 111 7.50 -0.28 13.06
N LYS A 112 7.36 -1.60 13.19
CA LYS A 112 6.88 -2.50 12.14
C LYS A 112 5.41 -2.84 12.32
N TYR A 113 4.68 -2.85 11.22
CA TYR A 113 3.23 -3.05 11.17
C TYR A 113 2.84 -3.94 10.00
N ALA A 114 1.67 -4.55 10.09
CA ALA A 114 0.99 -5.17 8.97
C ALA A 114 -0.35 -4.49 8.74
N ALA A 115 -0.66 -4.23 7.48
CA ALA A 115 -1.97 -3.81 7.00
C ALA A 115 -2.58 -4.99 6.22
N ASP A 116 -3.63 -5.60 6.78
CA ASP A 116 -4.36 -6.66 6.12
C ASP A 116 -5.48 -6.04 5.30
N GLY A 117 -5.33 -6.06 4.00
CA GLY A 117 -6.18 -5.34 3.06
C GLY A 117 -6.66 -6.20 1.90
N THR A 118 -7.32 -5.54 0.97
CA THR A 118 -7.82 -6.12 -0.28
C THR A 118 -7.21 -5.38 -1.45
N LEU A 119 -6.59 -6.13 -2.36
CA LEU A 119 -6.18 -5.66 -3.67
C LEU A 119 -7.28 -5.96 -4.69
N SER A 120 -7.75 -4.93 -5.38
CA SER A 120 -8.62 -5.04 -6.54
C SER A 120 -7.80 -4.76 -7.80
N LEU A 121 -7.68 -5.76 -8.67
CA LEU A 121 -6.90 -5.70 -9.90
C LEU A 121 -7.64 -6.47 -10.98
N ARG A 122 -7.79 -5.90 -12.17
CA ARG A 122 -8.51 -6.49 -13.31
C ARG A 122 -9.92 -6.98 -12.98
N GLY A 123 -10.65 -6.25 -12.10
CA GLY A 123 -12.00 -6.60 -11.67
C GLY A 123 -12.08 -7.72 -10.64
N LEU A 124 -10.97 -8.31 -10.23
CA LEU A 124 -10.88 -9.33 -9.19
C LEU A 124 -10.33 -8.72 -7.90
N SER A 125 -10.86 -9.17 -6.76
CA SER A 125 -10.46 -8.68 -5.44
C SER A 125 -9.97 -9.85 -4.58
N LYS A 126 -8.75 -9.71 -4.02
CA LYS A 126 -8.12 -10.73 -3.18
C LYS A 126 -7.48 -10.10 -1.95
N PRO A 127 -7.39 -10.84 -0.84
CA PRO A 127 -6.68 -10.38 0.34
C PRO A 127 -5.16 -10.29 0.05
N VAL A 128 -4.56 -9.20 0.49
CA VAL A 128 -3.10 -8.97 0.43
C VAL A 128 -2.68 -8.29 1.72
N THR A 129 -1.63 -8.80 2.36
CA THR A 129 -1.02 -8.17 3.53
C THR A 129 0.19 -7.35 3.11
N LEU A 130 0.17 -6.06 3.43
CA LEU A 130 1.33 -5.17 3.34
C LEU A 130 2.03 -5.13 4.69
N THR A 131 3.27 -5.60 4.77
CA THR A 131 4.13 -5.37 5.94
C THR A 131 4.95 -4.11 5.71
N PHE A 132 5.02 -3.22 6.71
CA PHE A 132 5.72 -1.96 6.56
C PHE A 132 6.40 -1.49 7.84
N THR A 133 7.40 -0.66 7.68
CA THR A 133 8.03 0.12 8.73
C THR A 133 7.50 1.55 8.64
N TRP A 134 7.11 2.11 9.78
CA TRP A 134 6.75 3.51 9.92
C TRP A 134 7.88 4.28 10.56
N THR A 135 8.39 5.29 9.86
CA THR A 135 9.40 6.23 10.38
C THR A 135 8.72 7.57 10.61
N PRO A 136 8.50 7.98 11.87
CA PRO A 136 7.90 9.27 12.18
C PRO A 136 8.86 10.43 11.87
N GLY A 137 8.34 11.64 11.73
CA GLY A 137 9.11 12.87 11.51
C GLY A 137 8.26 13.94 10.84
N ALA A 138 8.88 15.06 10.45
CA ALA A 138 8.19 16.15 9.75
C ALA A 138 7.62 15.69 8.39
N LYS A 139 8.29 14.74 7.74
CA LYS A 139 7.80 14.00 6.58
C LYS A 139 7.89 12.51 6.91
N PRO A 140 6.84 11.92 7.50
CA PRO A 140 6.88 10.51 7.86
C PRO A 140 7.06 9.62 6.63
N VAL A 141 7.64 8.44 6.82
CA VAL A 141 7.87 7.48 5.74
C VAL A 141 7.24 6.14 6.10
N LEU A 142 6.43 5.61 5.17
CA LEU A 142 6.00 4.22 5.13
C LEU A 142 6.88 3.48 4.12
N ALA A 143 7.66 2.51 4.58
CA ALA A 143 8.43 1.61 3.72
C ALA A 143 7.89 0.20 3.84
N GLY A 144 7.32 -0.35 2.78
CA GLY A 144 6.54 -1.58 2.82
C GLY A 144 6.88 -2.59 1.75
N LYS A 145 6.49 -3.85 2.01
CA LYS A 145 6.61 -4.99 1.09
C LYS A 145 5.35 -5.84 1.14
N ALA A 146 4.99 -6.40 0.00
CA ALA A 146 3.94 -7.39 -0.15
C ALA A 146 4.32 -8.40 -1.23
N THR A 147 3.68 -9.56 -1.23
CA THR A 147 3.74 -10.53 -2.32
C THR A 147 2.35 -10.65 -2.93
N VAL A 148 2.27 -10.60 -4.25
CA VAL A 148 1.02 -10.73 -5.00
C VAL A 148 1.13 -11.93 -5.93
N LYS A 149 0.17 -12.84 -5.88
CA LYS A 149 0.03 -13.95 -6.83
C LYS A 149 -0.65 -13.43 -8.08
N ARG A 150 0.10 -13.26 -9.17
CA ARG A 150 -0.36 -12.63 -10.41
C ARG A 150 -1.54 -13.35 -11.05
N LEU A 151 -1.54 -14.69 -11.02
CA LEU A 151 -2.59 -15.50 -11.62
C LEU A 151 -3.93 -15.41 -10.88
N ASP A 152 -3.93 -15.07 -9.59
CA ASP A 152 -5.17 -14.82 -8.81
C ASP A 152 -5.97 -13.65 -9.36
N PHE A 153 -5.32 -12.79 -10.17
CA PHE A 153 -5.91 -11.63 -10.83
C PHE A 153 -5.95 -11.78 -12.36
N GLY A 154 -5.60 -12.97 -12.88
CA GLY A 154 -5.51 -13.20 -14.31
C GLY A 154 -4.40 -12.40 -15.02
N VAL A 155 -3.40 -11.90 -14.29
CA VAL A 155 -2.24 -11.19 -14.87
C VAL A 155 -1.24 -12.19 -15.42
N GLY A 156 -0.95 -12.08 -16.71
CA GLY A 156 -0.14 -13.07 -17.43
C GLY A 156 -0.87 -14.41 -17.54
N SER A 157 -2.12 -14.38 -18.00
CA SER A 157 -2.91 -15.57 -18.33
C SER A 157 -2.65 -16.04 -19.77
N GLY A 158 -3.23 -17.19 -20.16
CA GLY A 158 -3.02 -17.80 -21.47
C GLY A 158 -1.59 -18.29 -21.63
N ASP A 159 -0.92 -17.90 -22.68
CA ASP A 159 0.46 -18.30 -23.01
C ASP A 159 1.48 -17.91 -21.93
N TRP A 160 1.15 -16.92 -21.08
CA TRP A 160 1.98 -16.44 -19.97
C TRP A 160 1.67 -17.10 -18.62
N ALA A 161 0.77 -18.10 -18.59
CA ALA A 161 0.35 -18.74 -17.34
C ALA A 161 1.41 -19.69 -16.75
N ASP A 162 2.39 -20.09 -17.56
CA ASP A 162 3.49 -20.94 -17.10
C ASP A 162 4.31 -20.26 -16.01
N THR A 163 4.30 -20.87 -14.82
CA THR A 163 5.02 -20.35 -13.64
C THR A 163 6.51 -20.70 -13.64
N GLY A 164 6.95 -21.56 -14.52
CA GLY A 164 8.37 -21.80 -14.79
C GLY A 164 8.99 -20.64 -15.57
N THR A 165 8.22 -20.01 -16.46
CA THR A 165 8.65 -18.84 -17.24
C THR A 165 8.54 -17.55 -16.44
N ILE A 166 7.39 -17.28 -15.79
CA ILE A 166 7.18 -16.16 -14.89
C ILE A 166 6.56 -16.70 -13.60
N PRO A 167 7.23 -16.67 -12.45
CA PRO A 167 6.67 -17.12 -11.19
C PRO A 167 5.31 -16.49 -10.87
N ASN A 168 4.45 -17.24 -10.18
CA ASN A 168 3.16 -16.71 -9.76
C ASN A 168 3.30 -15.56 -8.74
N GLU A 169 4.32 -15.62 -7.90
CA GLU A 169 4.58 -14.64 -6.86
C GLU A 169 5.41 -13.47 -7.39
N ILE A 170 4.85 -12.29 -7.31
CA ILE A 170 5.46 -11.02 -7.69
C ILE A 170 5.73 -10.22 -6.40
N ALA A 171 6.98 -9.82 -6.21
CA ALA A 171 7.37 -8.98 -5.10
C ALA A 171 6.96 -7.54 -5.34
N ILE A 172 6.29 -6.93 -4.36
CA ILE A 172 5.90 -5.53 -4.35
C ILE A 172 6.71 -4.82 -3.27
N SER A 173 7.28 -3.65 -3.61
CA SER A 173 7.96 -2.79 -2.67
C SER A 173 7.47 -1.35 -2.82
N THR A 174 7.28 -0.68 -1.70
CA THR A 174 6.86 0.72 -1.71
C THR A 174 7.62 1.52 -0.67
N LYS A 175 7.94 2.76 -1.02
CA LYS A 175 8.39 3.80 -0.11
C LYS A 175 7.49 5.00 -0.32
N VAL A 176 6.70 5.34 0.67
CA VAL A 176 5.80 6.50 0.59
C VAL A 176 6.26 7.55 1.58
N VAL A 177 6.69 8.69 1.04
CA VAL A 177 6.94 9.90 1.82
C VAL A 177 5.57 10.55 2.06
N MET A 178 5.25 10.84 3.31
CA MET A 178 3.96 11.35 3.71
C MET A 178 4.04 12.83 4.10
N GLN A 179 2.94 13.52 3.90
CA GLN A 179 2.70 14.85 4.45
C GLN A 179 1.29 14.90 5.04
N LEU A 180 1.07 15.75 6.05
CA LEU A 180 -0.27 15.93 6.60
C LEU A 180 -1.23 16.37 5.50
N ALA A 181 -2.42 15.78 5.50
CA ALA A 181 -3.50 16.23 4.64
C ALA A 181 -3.90 17.66 5.05
N LYS A 182 -4.17 18.49 4.05
CA LYS A 182 -4.66 19.86 4.28
C LYS A 182 -6.16 19.85 4.50
#